data_a4b56d43db96946bec3814e02eb1bbad
#
_entry.id   a4b56d43db96946bec3814e02eb1bbad
#
_cell.length_a   1.000
_cell.length_b   1.000
_cell.length_c   1.000
_cell.angle_alpha   90.00
_cell.angle_beta   90.00
_cell.angle_gamma   90.00
#
_symmetry.space_group_name_H-M   'P 1'
#
loop_
_entity.id
_entity.type
_entity.pdbx_description
1 polymer ?
#
loop_
_entity_poly.entity_id
_entity_poly.type
_entity_poly.pdbx_seq_one_letter_code
_entity_poly.pdbx_strand_id
1 'polypeptide(L)'
;MHRMVRCIIALAILVGSYGQTVAQAPVSVAQHPLAGARVFGAKGCVKCHAVDGVGGTLGPDLGRNPLSHSFFDFAAAMWNHLPQMAERMRQLEMPRPYLAPWETGDLMAFLFTRHYFDSPGNPQDGHRLFVTKQCVVCHQVGGVGGVLGPSLDFLQQSGSPIFVATALWNHGPTMAEAMRVAQVTRPTFTAAELRDLSAYFMSVTPPSEQGPFYVLPGRSAVGRQLFVEKQCVACHSIKGEGGQVGPDLGAQERPWTLFEFAAALWNKAPAMREVMQARGITVPQLRPEEMVDLVAYLASVGYFAGSGNPRQGQELITHKGCLSCHALSGQGGTRARDLVKARGLDSPAAVIAALWNHLTAVEPGSAAQPTAWPQLSAPEMADLMAFLQGLGEGQR
;
A
#
# COMPACT_ATOMS: atom_id res chain seq x y z
N MET A 1 -65.84 29.86 57.06
CA MET A 1 -64.93 28.70 57.13
C MET A 1 -64.96 27.99 55.77
N HIS A 2 -64.14 28.40 54.81
CA HIS A 2 -64.08 27.78 53.46
C HIS A 2 -62.67 27.27 53.23
N ARG A 3 -62.52 25.96 53.12
CA ARG A 3 -61.26 25.28 52.71
C ARG A 3 -61.18 25.27 51.19
N MET A 4 -60.20 25.99 50.62
CA MET A 4 -59.84 25.87 49.24
C MET A 4 -58.90 24.67 49.05
N VAL A 5 -59.37 23.70 48.24
CA VAL A 5 -58.55 22.56 47.76
C VAL A 5 -57.78 23.02 46.53
N ARG A 6 -56.45 23.01 46.60
CA ARG A 6 -55.55 23.28 45.42
C ARG A 6 -55.29 21.94 44.75
N CYS A 7 -55.78 21.76 43.51
CA CYS A 7 -55.37 20.67 42.63
C CYS A 7 -54.03 21.05 42.00
N ILE A 8 -52.96 20.26 42.25
CA ILE A 8 -51.72 20.34 41.62
C ILE A 8 -51.73 19.32 40.44
N ILE A 9 -51.75 19.84 39.19
CA ILE A 9 -51.62 19.02 37.99
C ILE A 9 -50.12 18.81 37.78
N ALA A 10 -49.65 17.57 37.98
CA ALA A 10 -48.29 17.18 37.64
C ALA A 10 -48.21 16.85 36.13
N LEU A 11 -47.52 17.70 35.38
CA LEU A 11 -47.21 17.49 33.96
C LEU A 11 -45.97 16.57 33.87
N ALA A 12 -46.17 15.31 33.56
CA ALA A 12 -45.07 14.37 33.30
C ALA A 12 -44.53 14.61 31.88
N ILE A 13 -43.35 15.23 31.80
CA ILE A 13 -42.60 15.36 30.53
C ILE A 13 -41.91 14.03 30.26
N LEU A 14 -42.44 13.25 29.32
CA LEU A 14 -41.79 12.09 28.75
C LEU A 14 -40.65 12.57 27.83
N VAL A 15 -39.40 12.61 28.34
CA VAL A 15 -38.20 12.80 27.54
C VAL A 15 -37.92 11.46 26.85
N GLY A 16 -38.37 11.34 25.61
CA GLY A 16 -38.00 10.23 24.73
C GLY A 16 -36.54 10.31 24.41
N SER A 17 -35.70 9.45 25.02
CA SER A 17 -34.32 9.25 24.66
C SER A 17 -34.26 8.58 23.27
N TYR A 18 -34.13 9.38 22.21
CA TYR A 18 -33.73 8.86 20.92
C TYR A 18 -32.27 8.41 21.06
N GLY A 19 -32.07 7.13 21.32
CA GLY A 19 -30.76 6.49 21.16
C GLY A 19 -30.34 6.59 19.72
N GLN A 20 -29.49 7.55 19.39
CA GLN A 20 -28.77 7.54 18.13
C GLN A 20 -27.83 6.32 18.19
N THR A 21 -28.20 5.25 17.50
CA THR A 21 -27.27 4.21 17.12
C THR A 21 -26.28 4.85 16.17
N VAL A 22 -25.14 5.28 16.72
CA VAL A 22 -23.97 5.62 15.91
C VAL A 22 -23.59 4.32 15.19
N ALA A 23 -23.92 4.25 13.90
CA ALA A 23 -23.43 3.19 13.06
C ALA A 23 -21.90 3.23 13.17
N GLN A 24 -21.32 2.22 13.81
CA GLN A 24 -19.87 2.07 13.83
C GLN A 24 -19.42 1.96 12.38
N ALA A 25 -18.68 2.96 11.91
CA ALA A 25 -17.99 2.87 10.63
C ALA A 25 -17.22 1.54 10.60
N PRO A 26 -17.24 0.81 9.49
CA PRO A 26 -16.54 -0.46 9.40
C PRO A 26 -15.09 -0.23 9.80
N VAL A 27 -14.63 -0.95 10.80
CA VAL A 27 -13.25 -0.89 11.27
C VAL A 27 -12.40 -1.34 10.09
N SER A 28 -11.79 -0.39 9.39
CA SER A 28 -10.78 -0.68 8.39
C SER A 28 -9.69 -1.47 9.11
N VAL A 29 -9.51 -2.73 8.72
CA VAL A 29 -8.51 -3.61 9.33
C VAL A 29 -7.16 -2.91 9.17
N ALA A 30 -6.60 -2.45 10.27
CA ALA A 30 -5.33 -1.73 10.26
C ALA A 30 -4.24 -2.67 9.72
N GLN A 31 -3.68 -2.33 8.56
CA GLN A 31 -2.59 -3.07 7.95
C GLN A 31 -1.28 -2.69 8.67
N HIS A 32 -0.58 -3.68 9.20
CA HIS A 32 0.58 -3.45 10.04
C HIS A 32 1.82 -4.19 9.48
N PRO A 33 2.79 -3.50 8.84
CA PRO A 33 3.93 -4.13 8.20
C PRO A 33 4.77 -5.02 9.11
N LEU A 34 4.95 -4.64 10.40
CA LEU A 34 5.68 -5.47 11.37
C LEU A 34 4.93 -6.79 11.68
N ALA A 35 3.60 -6.74 11.76
CA ALA A 35 2.79 -7.94 11.86
C ALA A 35 2.90 -8.79 10.59
N GLY A 36 2.95 -8.15 9.41
CA GLY A 36 3.16 -8.82 8.13
C GLY A 36 4.49 -9.57 8.04
N ALA A 37 5.57 -9.00 8.56
CA ALA A 37 6.86 -9.71 8.68
C ALA A 37 6.73 -10.97 9.55
N ARG A 38 5.98 -10.89 10.64
CA ARG A 38 5.70 -12.07 11.52
C ARG A 38 4.84 -13.09 10.79
N VAL A 39 3.81 -12.65 10.05
CA VAL A 39 2.95 -13.52 9.22
C VAL A 39 3.80 -14.25 8.18
N PHE A 40 4.70 -13.54 7.48
CA PHE A 40 5.62 -14.11 6.49
C PHE A 40 6.46 -15.26 7.07
N GLY A 41 7.00 -15.08 8.28
CA GLY A 41 7.73 -16.11 9.00
C GLY A 41 6.82 -17.23 9.51
N ALA A 42 5.77 -16.89 10.27
CA ALA A 42 4.90 -17.85 10.95
C ALA A 42 4.07 -18.72 9.99
N LYS A 43 3.65 -18.16 8.85
CA LYS A 43 2.92 -18.92 7.81
C LYS A 43 3.86 -19.73 6.91
N GLY A 44 5.17 -19.65 7.12
CA GLY A 44 6.16 -20.46 6.41
C GLY A 44 6.54 -19.95 5.02
N CYS A 45 6.11 -18.76 4.60
CA CYS A 45 6.49 -18.15 3.32
C CYS A 45 8.02 -18.05 3.20
N VAL A 46 8.70 -17.70 4.30
CA VAL A 46 10.16 -17.58 4.40
C VAL A 46 10.92 -18.87 4.09
N LYS A 47 10.29 -20.05 4.18
CA LYS A 47 10.95 -21.32 3.87
C LYS A 47 11.22 -21.50 2.37
N CYS A 48 10.41 -20.85 1.53
CA CYS A 48 10.53 -20.92 0.08
C CYS A 48 11.00 -19.59 -0.53
N HIS A 49 10.52 -18.46 0.00
CA HIS A 49 10.81 -17.12 -0.50
C HIS A 49 11.76 -16.36 0.40
N ALA A 50 12.72 -15.66 -0.20
CA ALA A 50 13.50 -14.64 0.47
C ALA A 50 12.78 -13.27 0.40
N VAL A 51 13.16 -12.37 1.29
CA VAL A 51 12.92 -10.93 1.18
C VAL A 51 14.26 -10.23 1.42
N ASP A 52 14.76 -9.51 0.43
CA ASP A 52 16.09 -8.86 0.43
C ASP A 52 17.25 -9.84 0.72
N GLY A 53 17.17 -11.04 0.19
CA GLY A 53 18.19 -12.08 0.34
C GLY A 53 18.09 -12.88 1.65
N VAL A 54 17.11 -12.61 2.52
CA VAL A 54 16.89 -13.34 3.77
C VAL A 54 15.69 -14.27 3.64
N GLY A 55 15.93 -15.57 3.64
CA GLY A 55 14.90 -16.61 3.50
C GLY A 55 15.27 -17.73 2.56
N GLY A 56 14.26 -18.48 2.10
CA GLY A 56 14.43 -19.61 1.18
C GLY A 56 14.70 -19.19 -0.27
N THR A 57 15.22 -20.14 -1.04
CA THR A 57 15.61 -19.94 -2.44
C THR A 57 14.80 -20.80 -3.41
N LEU A 58 13.75 -21.48 -2.93
CA LEU A 58 12.87 -22.30 -3.77
C LEU A 58 11.90 -21.47 -4.60
N GLY A 59 11.55 -20.29 -4.12
CA GLY A 59 10.77 -19.27 -4.81
C GLY A 59 11.58 -18.02 -5.05
N PRO A 60 11.04 -17.03 -5.80
CA PRO A 60 11.71 -15.76 -6.02
C PRO A 60 11.91 -14.97 -4.73
N ASP A 61 12.95 -14.14 -4.69
CA ASP A 61 13.13 -13.12 -3.64
C ASP A 61 12.09 -12.02 -3.83
N LEU A 62 11.18 -11.89 -2.87
CA LEU A 62 10.06 -10.94 -2.93
C LEU A 62 10.50 -9.49 -2.64
N GLY A 63 11.68 -9.27 -2.06
CA GLY A 63 12.29 -7.94 -1.92
C GLY A 63 13.04 -7.46 -3.15
N ARG A 64 13.26 -8.34 -4.15
CA ARG A 64 14.05 -8.06 -5.36
C ARG A 64 13.39 -8.55 -6.63
N ASN A 65 12.09 -8.75 -6.60
CA ASN A 65 11.37 -9.29 -7.76
C ASN A 65 11.19 -8.22 -8.86
N PRO A 66 11.80 -8.39 -10.05
CA PRO A 66 11.69 -7.41 -11.12
C PRO A 66 10.33 -7.42 -11.84
N LEU A 67 9.45 -8.39 -11.53
CA LEU A 67 8.22 -8.65 -12.29
C LEU A 67 6.96 -8.09 -11.65
N SER A 68 7.03 -7.56 -10.43
CA SER A 68 5.85 -7.06 -9.72
C SER A 68 5.86 -5.55 -9.64
N HIS A 69 4.82 -4.92 -10.17
CA HIS A 69 4.73 -3.48 -10.30
C HIS A 69 3.52 -2.87 -9.62
N SER A 70 2.53 -3.69 -9.22
CA SER A 70 1.34 -3.22 -8.55
C SER A 70 0.80 -4.25 -7.57
N PHE A 71 -0.11 -3.78 -6.72
CA PHE A 71 -0.91 -4.62 -5.84
C PHE A 71 -1.66 -5.72 -6.61
N PHE A 72 -2.18 -5.40 -7.79
CA PHE A 72 -2.92 -6.37 -8.62
C PHE A 72 -2.01 -7.39 -9.28
N ASP A 73 -0.75 -7.01 -9.59
CA ASP A 73 0.28 -7.96 -10.04
C ASP A 73 0.57 -8.99 -8.95
N PHE A 74 0.70 -8.54 -7.69
CA PHE A 74 0.87 -9.43 -6.54
C PHE A 74 -0.32 -10.40 -6.38
N ALA A 75 -1.54 -9.86 -6.41
CA ALA A 75 -2.75 -10.66 -6.28
C ALA A 75 -2.90 -11.68 -7.41
N ALA A 76 -2.64 -11.26 -8.65
CA ALA A 76 -2.63 -12.12 -9.82
C ALA A 76 -1.53 -13.18 -9.73
N ALA A 77 -0.31 -12.79 -9.32
CA ALA A 77 0.79 -13.73 -9.12
C ALA A 77 0.46 -14.77 -8.06
N MET A 78 -0.06 -14.35 -6.89
CA MET A 78 -0.51 -15.29 -5.86
C MET A 78 -1.55 -16.28 -6.41
N TRP A 79 -2.56 -15.79 -7.11
CA TRP A 79 -3.60 -16.63 -7.68
C TRP A 79 -3.04 -17.59 -8.74
N ASN A 80 -2.26 -17.09 -9.69
CA ASN A 80 -1.74 -17.87 -10.81
C ASN A 80 -0.76 -18.97 -10.37
N HIS A 81 0.03 -18.71 -9.31
CA HIS A 81 1.02 -19.65 -8.79
C HIS A 81 0.49 -20.55 -7.66
N LEU A 82 -0.74 -20.31 -7.21
CA LEU A 82 -1.32 -21.03 -6.08
C LEU A 82 -1.27 -22.56 -6.23
N PRO A 83 -1.60 -23.16 -7.41
CA PRO A 83 -1.49 -24.62 -7.59
C PRO A 83 -0.06 -25.14 -7.45
N GLN A 84 0.94 -24.39 -7.98
CA GLN A 84 2.35 -24.77 -7.91
C GLN A 84 2.88 -24.69 -6.47
N MET A 85 2.53 -23.61 -5.74
CA MET A 85 2.88 -23.47 -4.33
C MET A 85 2.26 -24.57 -3.49
N ALA A 86 0.98 -24.90 -3.71
CA ALA A 86 0.29 -25.97 -3.00
C ALA A 86 0.93 -27.35 -3.25
N GLU A 87 1.26 -27.66 -4.52
CA GLU A 87 1.95 -28.91 -4.86
C GLU A 87 3.35 -28.98 -4.20
N ARG A 88 4.09 -27.86 -4.20
CA ARG A 88 5.41 -27.84 -3.55
C ARG A 88 5.32 -27.99 -2.04
N MET A 89 4.33 -27.38 -1.41
CA MET A 89 4.05 -27.56 0.02
C MET A 89 3.73 -29.03 0.33
N ARG A 90 2.91 -29.69 -0.51
CA ARG A 90 2.59 -31.12 -0.37
C ARG A 90 3.83 -32.00 -0.45
N GLN A 91 4.71 -31.75 -1.43
CA GLN A 91 5.99 -32.49 -1.58
C GLN A 91 6.92 -32.32 -0.37
N LEU A 92 6.87 -31.17 0.29
CA LEU A 92 7.68 -30.87 1.47
C LEU A 92 6.95 -31.20 2.78
N GLU A 93 5.81 -31.88 2.72
CA GLU A 93 4.96 -32.21 3.88
C GLU A 93 4.62 -30.99 4.75
N MET A 94 4.52 -29.81 4.11
CA MET A 94 4.16 -28.57 4.77
C MET A 94 2.66 -28.35 4.73
N PRO A 95 2.01 -28.13 5.88
CA PRO A 95 0.60 -27.76 5.86
C PRO A 95 0.43 -26.40 5.18
N ARG A 96 -0.60 -26.29 4.33
CA ARG A 96 -0.90 -25.02 3.71
C ARG A 96 -1.50 -24.06 4.74
N PRO A 97 -0.91 -22.85 4.93
CA PRO A 97 -1.41 -21.93 5.91
C PRO A 97 -2.74 -21.30 5.46
N TYR A 98 -3.68 -21.19 6.37
CA TYR A 98 -4.84 -20.32 6.23
C TYR A 98 -4.38 -18.88 6.44
N LEU A 99 -4.84 -17.95 5.58
CA LEU A 99 -4.64 -16.51 5.72
C LEU A 99 -5.97 -15.84 6.08
N ALA A 100 -5.99 -15.18 7.21
CA ALA A 100 -7.09 -14.29 7.55
C ALA A 100 -6.98 -12.97 6.76
N PRO A 101 -8.09 -12.24 6.52
CA PRO A 101 -8.04 -10.96 5.80
C PRO A 101 -7.06 -9.96 6.38
N TRP A 102 -6.98 -9.83 7.71
CA TRP A 102 -6.02 -8.92 8.37
C TRP A 102 -4.57 -9.39 8.19
N GLU A 103 -4.30 -10.69 8.24
CA GLU A 103 -2.95 -11.23 8.00
C GLU A 103 -2.49 -10.97 6.57
N THR A 104 -3.40 -11.05 5.60
CA THR A 104 -3.12 -10.72 4.20
C THR A 104 -2.84 -9.23 4.05
N GLY A 105 -3.62 -8.38 4.70
CA GLY A 105 -3.39 -6.93 4.72
C GLY A 105 -2.03 -6.57 5.33
N ASP A 106 -1.68 -7.19 6.45
CA ASP A 106 -0.38 -7.01 7.10
C ASP A 106 0.77 -7.49 6.21
N LEU A 107 0.63 -8.66 5.58
CA LEU A 107 1.63 -9.21 4.66
C LEU A 107 1.86 -8.28 3.46
N MET A 108 0.79 -7.74 2.89
CA MET A 108 0.88 -6.77 1.80
C MET A 108 1.59 -5.49 2.23
N ALA A 109 1.25 -4.95 3.41
CA ALA A 109 1.90 -3.78 3.96
C ALA A 109 3.40 -4.03 4.19
N PHE A 110 3.78 -5.22 4.65
CA PHE A 110 5.17 -5.62 4.78
C PHE A 110 5.89 -5.63 3.43
N LEU A 111 5.36 -6.34 2.43
CA LEU A 111 5.97 -6.43 1.11
C LEU A 111 6.04 -5.06 0.41
N PHE A 112 5.02 -4.22 0.63
CA PHE A 112 5.02 -2.86 0.10
C PHE A 112 6.18 -2.03 0.66
N THR A 113 6.47 -2.13 1.95
CA THR A 113 7.61 -1.42 2.57
C THR A 113 8.96 -2.00 2.19
N ARG A 114 9.00 -3.18 1.53
CA ARG A 114 10.22 -3.87 1.08
C ARG A 114 10.44 -3.79 -0.43
N HIS A 115 9.88 -2.77 -1.07
CA HIS A 115 10.06 -2.50 -2.52
C HIS A 115 9.52 -3.58 -3.47
N TYR A 116 8.71 -4.51 -3.01
CA TYR A 116 8.13 -5.55 -3.86
C TYR A 116 7.40 -4.98 -5.08
N PHE A 117 6.83 -3.78 -4.95
CA PHE A 117 6.03 -3.11 -5.98
C PHE A 117 6.82 -2.15 -6.87
N ASP A 118 8.14 -2.05 -6.70
CA ASP A 118 8.99 -1.14 -7.48
C ASP A 118 9.83 -1.91 -8.50
N SER A 119 9.85 -1.41 -9.75
CA SER A 119 10.75 -1.93 -10.78
C SER A 119 12.21 -1.57 -10.47
N PRO A 120 13.19 -2.39 -10.85
CA PRO A 120 14.60 -2.03 -10.72
C PRO A 120 14.92 -0.78 -11.55
N GLY A 121 15.77 0.10 -11.00
CA GLY A 121 16.29 1.27 -11.72
C GLY A 121 17.51 0.94 -12.56
N ASN A 122 17.81 1.83 -13.49
CA ASN A 122 19.02 1.76 -14.33
C ASN A 122 20.10 2.72 -13.78
N PRO A 123 21.23 2.21 -13.25
CA PRO A 123 22.27 3.07 -12.66
C PRO A 123 22.98 3.96 -13.69
N GLN A 124 23.08 3.56 -14.97
CA GLN A 124 23.67 4.39 -16.02
C GLN A 124 22.78 5.60 -16.35
N ASP A 125 21.47 5.39 -16.40
CA ASP A 125 20.49 6.47 -16.57
C ASP A 125 20.47 7.39 -15.34
N GLY A 126 20.58 6.82 -14.16
CA GLY A 126 20.70 7.56 -12.90
C GLY A 126 21.93 8.45 -12.86
N HIS A 127 23.10 7.97 -13.33
CA HIS A 127 24.31 8.79 -13.46
C HIS A 127 24.09 9.95 -14.43
N ARG A 128 23.49 9.70 -15.60
CA ARG A 128 23.17 10.78 -16.55
C ARG A 128 22.25 11.82 -15.93
N LEU A 129 21.23 11.39 -15.20
CA LEU A 129 20.29 12.28 -14.50
C LEU A 129 20.97 13.10 -13.40
N PHE A 130 21.89 12.50 -12.63
CA PHE A 130 22.68 13.20 -11.62
C PHE A 130 23.45 14.39 -12.20
N VAL A 131 24.00 14.21 -13.42
CA VAL A 131 24.71 15.28 -14.14
C VAL A 131 23.72 16.25 -14.80
N THR A 132 22.76 15.77 -15.59
CA THR A 132 21.89 16.62 -16.41
C THR A 132 20.89 17.43 -15.59
N LYS A 133 20.46 16.92 -14.43
CA LYS A 133 19.64 17.67 -13.45
C LYS A 133 20.49 18.49 -12.48
N GLN A 134 21.79 18.59 -12.74
CA GLN A 134 22.76 19.44 -12.03
C GLN A 134 22.91 19.11 -10.53
N CYS A 135 22.58 17.92 -10.09
CA CYS A 135 22.81 17.47 -8.71
C CYS A 135 24.32 17.50 -8.37
N VAL A 136 25.16 17.14 -9.36
CA VAL A 136 26.62 17.10 -9.29
C VAL A 136 27.25 18.46 -8.96
N VAL A 137 26.57 19.58 -9.20
CA VAL A 137 27.06 20.93 -8.88
C VAL A 137 27.22 21.12 -7.36
N CYS A 138 26.34 20.53 -6.59
CA CYS A 138 26.31 20.69 -5.13
C CYS A 138 26.68 19.41 -4.36
N HIS A 139 26.34 18.25 -4.91
CA HIS A 139 26.49 16.95 -4.25
C HIS A 139 27.56 16.10 -4.92
N GLN A 140 28.24 15.27 -4.14
CA GLN A 140 29.14 14.24 -4.65
C GLN A 140 28.59 12.84 -4.41
N VAL A 141 28.97 11.91 -5.30
CA VAL A 141 28.74 10.47 -5.22
C VAL A 141 30.03 9.77 -5.60
N GLY A 142 30.52 8.84 -4.76
CA GLY A 142 31.81 8.16 -4.99
C GLY A 142 33.00 9.13 -5.05
N GLY A 143 32.93 10.25 -4.35
CA GLY A 143 33.97 11.28 -4.37
C GLY A 143 33.95 12.19 -5.59
N VAL A 144 32.97 12.06 -6.51
CA VAL A 144 32.84 12.89 -7.72
C VAL A 144 31.67 13.86 -7.58
N GLY A 145 31.90 15.15 -7.71
CA GLY A 145 30.89 16.20 -7.65
C GLY A 145 31.23 17.34 -6.69
N GLY A 146 30.25 18.23 -6.46
CA GLY A 146 30.38 19.39 -5.58
C GLY A 146 30.33 19.05 -4.10
N VAL A 147 30.81 19.99 -3.28
CA VAL A 147 30.88 19.86 -1.81
C VAL A 147 29.99 20.90 -1.09
N LEU A 148 29.14 21.62 -1.82
CA LEU A 148 28.21 22.57 -1.23
C LEU A 148 27.06 21.87 -0.49
N GLY A 149 26.66 20.69 -0.96
CA GLY A 149 25.73 19.80 -0.30
C GLY A 149 26.46 18.61 0.33
N PRO A 150 25.76 17.82 1.18
CA PRO A 150 26.35 16.60 1.72
C PRO A 150 26.64 15.59 0.61
N SER A 151 27.67 14.73 0.82
CA SER A 151 27.85 13.54 -0.02
C SER A 151 26.59 12.70 0.03
N LEU A 152 26.17 12.13 -1.11
CA LEU A 152 25.03 11.23 -1.19
C LEU A 152 25.43 9.75 -1.00
N ASP A 153 26.70 9.48 -0.66
CA ASP A 153 27.19 8.13 -0.41
C ASP A 153 26.47 7.43 0.75
N PHE A 154 25.98 8.22 1.73
CA PHE A 154 25.18 7.66 2.84
C PHE A 154 23.81 7.09 2.40
N LEU A 155 23.30 7.51 1.22
CA LEU A 155 22.03 7.00 0.69
C LEU A 155 22.11 5.51 0.33
N GLN A 156 23.30 4.96 0.19
CA GLN A 156 23.50 3.53 0.01
C GLN A 156 22.97 2.69 1.19
N GLN A 157 23.21 3.18 2.40
CA GLN A 157 22.68 2.50 3.61
C GLN A 157 21.15 2.60 3.68
N SER A 158 20.57 3.46 2.86
CA SER A 158 19.19 3.92 2.95
C SER A 158 18.54 4.03 1.57
N GLY A 159 18.93 3.18 0.60
CA GLY A 159 18.43 3.22 -0.79
C GLY A 159 16.94 2.96 -0.97
N SER A 160 16.20 2.98 0.12
CA SER A 160 14.74 2.93 0.15
C SER A 160 14.15 4.21 -0.47
N PRO A 161 13.17 4.11 -1.39
CA PRO A 161 12.39 5.26 -1.87
C PRO A 161 11.81 6.12 -0.74
N ILE A 162 11.50 5.51 0.39
CA ILE A 162 11.01 6.21 1.59
C ILE A 162 12.08 7.14 2.16
N PHE A 163 13.33 6.70 2.17
CA PHE A 163 14.45 7.54 2.60
C PHE A 163 14.66 8.71 1.65
N VAL A 164 14.62 8.44 0.34
CA VAL A 164 14.70 9.47 -0.69
C VAL A 164 13.55 10.48 -0.53
N ALA A 165 12.33 10.02 -0.33
CA ALA A 165 11.17 10.87 -0.07
C ALA A 165 11.37 11.75 1.16
N THR A 166 11.87 11.18 2.26
CA THR A 166 12.14 11.89 3.52
C THR A 166 13.21 12.96 3.33
N ALA A 167 14.33 12.60 2.68
CA ALA A 167 15.42 13.51 2.41
C ALA A 167 14.97 14.69 1.52
N LEU A 168 14.27 14.40 0.43
CA LEU A 168 13.73 15.40 -0.48
C LEU A 168 12.72 16.35 0.21
N TRP A 169 11.88 15.80 1.10
CA TRP A 169 10.95 16.62 1.87
C TRP A 169 11.68 17.56 2.84
N ASN A 170 12.55 17.01 3.69
CA ASN A 170 13.21 17.77 4.75
C ASN A 170 14.23 18.80 4.23
N HIS A 171 15.04 18.38 3.25
CA HIS A 171 16.09 19.24 2.70
C HIS A 171 15.63 20.13 1.55
N GLY A 172 14.43 19.90 1.03
CA GLY A 172 13.88 20.64 -0.10
C GLY A 172 13.90 22.15 0.04
N PRO A 173 13.56 22.77 1.20
CA PRO A 173 13.66 24.22 1.39
C PRO A 173 15.08 24.75 1.26
N THR A 174 16.04 24.11 1.93
CA THR A 174 17.46 24.50 1.90
C THR A 174 18.06 24.31 0.51
N MET A 175 17.74 23.19 -0.16
CA MET A 175 18.16 22.96 -1.53
C MET A 175 17.56 23.97 -2.50
N ALA A 176 16.29 24.33 -2.36
CA ALA A 176 15.65 25.33 -3.22
C ALA A 176 16.32 26.70 -3.10
N GLU A 177 16.70 27.12 -1.90
CA GLU A 177 17.42 28.39 -1.69
C GLU A 177 18.85 28.32 -2.24
N ALA A 178 19.58 27.23 -2.02
CA ALA A 178 20.90 27.05 -2.58
C ALA A 178 20.88 27.04 -4.13
N MET A 179 19.90 26.39 -4.74
CA MET A 179 19.69 26.40 -6.20
C MET A 179 19.42 27.82 -6.71
N ARG A 180 18.58 28.59 -6.00
CA ARG A 180 18.29 29.98 -6.36
C ARG A 180 19.55 30.84 -6.35
N VAL A 181 20.38 30.71 -5.33
CA VAL A 181 21.66 31.43 -5.22
C VAL A 181 22.64 31.00 -6.31
N ALA A 182 22.73 29.71 -6.60
CA ALA A 182 23.59 29.15 -7.62
C ALA A 182 23.03 29.28 -9.06
N GLN A 183 21.85 29.88 -9.25
CA GLN A 183 21.14 29.98 -10.53
C GLN A 183 20.86 28.63 -11.19
N VAL A 184 20.70 27.58 -10.39
CA VAL A 184 20.32 26.24 -10.84
C VAL A 184 18.80 26.11 -10.81
N THR A 185 18.21 25.74 -11.94
CA THR A 185 16.77 25.49 -12.00
C THR A 185 16.40 24.27 -11.17
N ARG A 186 15.42 24.43 -10.27
CA ARG A 186 14.93 23.31 -9.44
C ARG A 186 14.34 22.21 -10.33
N PRO A 187 14.92 20.99 -10.34
CA PRO A 187 14.46 19.92 -11.19
C PRO A 187 13.10 19.36 -10.68
N THR A 188 12.30 18.86 -11.60
CA THR A 188 11.18 17.95 -11.32
C THR A 188 11.64 16.53 -11.61
N PHE A 189 10.95 15.54 -10.97
CA PHE A 189 11.25 14.14 -11.16
C PHE A 189 10.00 13.35 -11.54
N THR A 190 10.17 12.41 -12.46
CA THR A 190 9.28 11.27 -12.61
C THR A 190 9.66 10.17 -11.62
N ALA A 191 8.79 9.21 -11.41
CA ALA A 191 9.09 8.03 -10.59
C ALA A 191 10.28 7.24 -11.15
N ALA A 192 10.34 7.08 -12.49
CA ALA A 192 11.43 6.40 -13.17
C ALA A 192 12.78 7.09 -12.94
N GLU A 193 12.82 8.41 -13.03
CA GLU A 193 14.06 9.17 -12.80
C GLU A 193 14.56 9.05 -11.36
N LEU A 194 13.66 9.09 -10.35
CA LEU A 194 14.08 8.88 -8.95
C LEU A 194 14.55 7.45 -8.70
N ARG A 195 13.90 6.48 -9.32
CA ARG A 195 14.30 5.09 -9.25
C ARG A 195 15.70 4.87 -9.85
N ASP A 196 15.98 5.45 -11.02
CA ASP A 196 17.25 5.34 -11.69
C ASP A 196 18.36 6.06 -10.90
N LEU A 197 18.07 7.25 -10.34
CA LEU A 197 18.98 7.94 -9.43
C LEU A 197 19.30 7.09 -8.19
N SER A 198 18.29 6.48 -7.59
CA SER A 198 18.50 5.57 -6.44
C SER A 198 19.37 4.38 -6.82
N ALA A 199 19.14 3.77 -7.98
CA ALA A 199 19.97 2.69 -8.49
C ALA A 199 21.43 3.13 -8.72
N TYR A 200 21.66 4.35 -9.22
CA TYR A 200 23.00 4.91 -9.36
C TYR A 200 23.67 5.09 -8.00
N PHE A 201 23.03 5.72 -7.03
CA PHE A 201 23.60 5.90 -5.69
C PHE A 201 24.00 4.57 -5.04
N MET A 202 23.17 3.53 -5.22
CA MET A 202 23.47 2.20 -4.70
C MET A 202 24.61 1.48 -5.45
N SER A 203 24.86 1.79 -6.72
CA SER A 203 25.85 1.11 -7.56
C SER A 203 27.27 1.58 -7.34
N VAL A 204 27.49 2.84 -6.91
CA VAL A 204 28.82 3.47 -6.79
C VAL A 204 29.42 3.38 -5.41
N THR A 205 28.65 3.02 -4.40
CA THR A 205 29.12 2.95 -3.03
C THR A 205 29.38 1.50 -2.62
N PRO A 206 30.50 1.19 -1.94
CA PRO A 206 30.77 -0.17 -1.50
C PRO A 206 29.71 -0.68 -0.51
N PRO A 207 29.38 -1.98 -0.49
CA PRO A 207 28.45 -2.54 0.49
C PRO A 207 28.92 -2.21 1.91
N SER A 208 27.97 -1.79 2.75
CA SER A 208 28.26 -1.55 4.17
C SER A 208 28.69 -2.86 4.84
N GLU A 209 29.78 -2.83 5.62
CA GLU A 209 30.19 -3.96 6.46
C GLU A 209 29.11 -4.40 7.46
N GLN A 210 28.17 -3.51 7.76
CA GLN A 210 27.06 -3.76 8.69
C GLN A 210 25.85 -4.44 8.01
N GLY A 211 25.93 -4.75 6.70
CA GLY A 211 24.84 -5.31 5.94
C GLY A 211 23.76 -4.27 5.55
N PRO A 212 22.69 -4.70 4.87
CA PRO A 212 21.62 -3.79 4.45
C PRO A 212 20.91 -3.19 5.65
N PHE A 213 20.73 -1.89 5.64
CA PHE A 213 19.97 -1.17 6.66
C PHE A 213 18.48 -1.52 6.50
N TYR A 214 17.97 -2.32 7.44
CA TYR A 214 16.55 -2.66 7.45
C TYR A 214 15.74 -1.46 7.95
N VAL A 215 15.01 -0.82 7.05
CA VAL A 215 13.93 0.07 7.47
C VAL A 215 12.88 -0.81 8.14
N LEU A 216 12.66 -0.62 9.44
CA LEU A 216 11.63 -1.35 10.16
C LEU A 216 10.28 -1.12 9.46
N PRO A 217 9.45 -2.16 9.33
CA PRO A 217 8.11 -2.00 8.78
C PRO A 217 7.32 -0.95 9.57
N GLY A 218 6.66 -0.03 8.87
CA GLY A 218 5.90 1.06 9.48
C GLY A 218 4.64 0.59 10.21
N ARG A 219 4.16 1.40 11.11
CA ARG A 219 2.96 1.17 11.92
C ARG A 219 1.84 2.08 11.44
N SER A 220 0.83 1.52 10.76
CA SER A 220 -0.28 2.29 10.19
C SER A 220 -1.06 3.12 11.22
N ALA A 221 -1.24 2.60 12.44
CA ALA A 221 -1.90 3.33 13.52
C ALA A 221 -1.11 4.57 13.96
N VAL A 222 0.23 4.45 14.04
CA VAL A 222 1.12 5.59 14.33
C VAL A 222 1.15 6.56 13.16
N GLY A 223 1.18 6.05 11.92
CA GLY A 223 1.09 6.88 10.73
C GLY A 223 -0.19 7.71 10.66
N ARG A 224 -1.33 7.17 11.11
CA ARG A 224 -2.58 7.92 11.26
C ARG A 224 -2.43 9.06 12.27
N GLN A 225 -1.81 8.82 13.41
CA GLN A 225 -1.54 9.87 14.40
C GLN A 225 -0.63 10.94 13.83
N LEU A 226 0.47 10.54 13.17
CA LEU A 226 1.40 11.46 12.50
C LEU A 226 0.73 12.28 11.41
N PHE A 227 -0.21 11.71 10.65
CA PHE A 227 -0.97 12.42 9.62
C PHE A 227 -1.75 13.61 10.21
N VAL A 228 -2.26 13.46 11.44
CA VAL A 228 -2.92 14.53 12.19
C VAL A 228 -1.89 15.46 12.84
N GLU A 229 -0.92 14.94 13.58
CA GLU A 229 0.08 15.70 14.31
C GLU A 229 0.96 16.57 13.40
N LYS A 230 1.35 16.04 12.25
CA LYS A 230 2.12 16.77 11.22
C LYS A 230 1.22 17.64 10.33
N GLN A 231 -0.06 17.75 10.67
CA GLN A 231 -1.06 18.62 10.04
C GLN A 231 -1.35 18.32 8.56
N CYS A 232 -1.05 17.11 8.07
CA CYS A 232 -1.40 16.70 6.70
C CYS A 232 -2.92 16.77 6.48
N VAL A 233 -3.69 16.37 7.51
CA VAL A 233 -5.17 16.40 7.54
C VAL A 233 -5.75 17.81 7.37
N ALA A 234 -5.01 18.87 7.65
CA ALA A 234 -5.49 20.24 7.47
C ALA A 234 -5.73 20.61 5.99
N CYS A 235 -5.07 19.90 5.07
CA CYS A 235 -5.15 20.13 3.64
C CYS A 235 -5.68 18.92 2.86
N HIS A 236 -5.34 17.70 3.29
CA HIS A 236 -5.70 16.45 2.61
C HIS A 236 -6.82 15.72 3.35
N SER A 237 -7.77 15.16 2.59
CA SER A 237 -8.75 14.21 3.10
C SER A 237 -8.29 12.76 2.89
N ILE A 238 -8.90 11.87 3.65
CA ILE A 238 -8.85 10.42 3.48
C ILE A 238 -10.30 9.94 3.35
N LYS A 239 -10.69 9.48 2.16
CA LYS A 239 -12.06 9.03 1.86
C LYS A 239 -13.12 10.07 2.23
N GLY A 240 -12.86 11.33 1.94
CA GLY A 240 -13.74 12.47 2.19
C GLY A 240 -13.61 13.09 3.59
N GLU A 241 -12.90 12.48 4.52
CA GLU A 241 -12.67 13.02 5.87
C GLU A 241 -11.37 13.80 5.95
N GLY A 242 -11.42 15.09 6.24
CA GLY A 242 -10.26 15.99 6.36
C GLY A 242 -10.35 17.25 5.52
N GLY A 243 -9.19 17.86 5.25
CA GLY A 243 -9.08 19.07 4.43
C GLY A 243 -9.34 18.82 2.95
N GLN A 244 -9.82 19.86 2.26
CA GLN A 244 -10.18 19.81 0.82
C GLN A 244 -9.30 20.72 -0.05
N VAL A 245 -8.16 21.16 0.46
CA VAL A 245 -7.22 22.01 -0.27
C VAL A 245 -6.30 21.19 -1.16
N GLY A 246 -5.85 20.05 -0.65
CA GLY A 246 -5.13 19.04 -1.40
C GLY A 246 -6.07 17.93 -1.87
N PRO A 247 -5.57 17.01 -2.71
CA PRO A 247 -6.35 15.84 -3.14
C PRO A 247 -6.68 14.92 -1.97
N ASP A 248 -7.77 14.15 -2.11
CA ASP A 248 -8.07 13.03 -1.24
C ASP A 248 -7.01 11.92 -1.44
N LEU A 249 -6.33 11.56 -0.37
CA LEU A 249 -5.27 10.54 -0.43
C LEU A 249 -5.81 9.11 -0.25
N GLY A 250 -7.09 8.95 0.09
CA GLY A 250 -7.77 7.64 0.18
C GLY A 250 -8.56 7.26 -1.09
N ALA A 251 -8.52 8.10 -2.14
CA ALA A 251 -9.29 7.92 -3.38
C ALA A 251 -8.38 8.11 -4.61
N GLN A 252 -7.48 7.16 -4.84
CA GLN A 252 -6.59 7.20 -6.01
C GLN A 252 -7.17 6.43 -7.19
N GLU A 253 -7.16 7.03 -8.39
CA GLU A 253 -7.67 6.40 -9.61
C GLU A 253 -6.78 5.27 -10.14
N ARG A 254 -5.51 5.27 -9.77
CA ARG A 254 -4.52 4.26 -10.19
C ARG A 254 -3.56 3.91 -9.04
N PRO A 255 -2.93 2.71 -9.08
CA PRO A 255 -1.89 2.37 -8.11
C PRO A 255 -0.74 3.36 -8.17
N TRP A 256 -0.20 3.71 -7.01
CA TRP A 256 1.02 4.50 -6.88
C TRP A 256 2.14 3.63 -6.33
N THR A 257 3.33 3.81 -6.84
CA THR A 257 4.56 3.23 -6.30
C THR A 257 5.17 4.16 -5.25
N LEU A 258 6.13 3.66 -4.49
CA LEU A 258 6.89 4.48 -3.54
C LEU A 258 7.69 5.58 -4.24
N PHE A 259 8.18 5.33 -5.45
CA PHE A 259 8.88 6.34 -6.24
C PHE A 259 7.93 7.40 -6.79
N GLU A 260 6.69 7.06 -7.15
CA GLU A 260 5.68 8.06 -7.52
C GLU A 260 5.30 8.93 -6.34
N PHE A 261 5.18 8.34 -5.15
CA PHE A 261 4.97 9.09 -3.92
C PHE A 261 6.12 10.05 -3.62
N ALA A 262 7.38 9.58 -3.71
CA ALA A 262 8.56 10.41 -3.51
C ALA A 262 8.64 11.56 -4.51
N ALA A 263 8.38 11.27 -5.80
CA ALA A 263 8.33 12.27 -6.87
C ALA A 263 7.23 13.30 -6.62
N ALA A 264 6.05 12.86 -6.21
CA ALA A 264 4.93 13.76 -5.90
C ALA A 264 5.25 14.67 -4.71
N LEU A 265 5.82 14.14 -3.63
CA LEU A 265 6.25 14.95 -2.49
C LEU A 265 7.23 16.05 -2.92
N TRP A 266 8.25 15.70 -3.69
CA TRP A 266 9.19 16.68 -4.19
C TRP A 266 8.53 17.71 -5.12
N ASN A 267 7.85 17.25 -6.16
CA ASN A 267 7.29 18.13 -7.19
C ASN A 267 6.20 19.08 -6.65
N LYS A 268 5.41 18.61 -5.69
CA LYS A 268 4.31 19.39 -5.09
C LYS A 268 4.72 20.19 -3.85
N ALA A 269 5.89 19.92 -3.28
CA ALA A 269 6.37 20.60 -2.08
C ALA A 269 6.33 22.15 -2.15
N PRO A 270 6.68 22.82 -3.27
CA PRO A 270 6.57 24.28 -3.35
C PRO A 270 5.15 24.78 -3.11
N ALA A 271 4.17 24.23 -3.83
CA ALA A 271 2.76 24.60 -3.68
C ALA A 271 2.21 24.27 -2.28
N MET A 272 2.58 23.11 -1.73
CA MET A 272 2.19 22.76 -0.36
C MET A 272 2.75 23.74 0.66
N ARG A 273 4.00 24.17 0.52
CA ARG A 273 4.64 25.14 1.43
C ARG A 273 4.01 26.53 1.35
N GLU A 274 3.69 26.97 0.14
CA GLU A 274 3.00 28.25 -0.07
C GLU A 274 1.67 28.28 0.70
N VAL A 275 0.86 27.22 0.56
CA VAL A 275 -0.42 27.10 1.29
C VAL A 275 -0.20 26.97 2.80
N MET A 276 0.80 26.21 3.25
CA MET A 276 1.15 26.10 4.66
C MET A 276 1.53 27.48 5.24
N GLN A 277 2.38 28.23 4.54
CA GLN A 277 2.79 29.57 4.96
C GLN A 277 1.59 30.52 5.05
N ALA A 278 0.70 30.51 4.05
CA ALA A 278 -0.51 31.34 4.05
C ALA A 278 -1.47 31.02 5.21
N ARG A 279 -1.38 29.81 5.76
CA ARG A 279 -2.19 29.31 6.88
C ARG A 279 -1.46 29.34 8.22
N GLY A 280 -0.23 29.85 8.28
CA GLY A 280 0.59 29.85 9.50
C GLY A 280 1.02 28.44 9.95
N ILE A 281 1.03 27.47 9.06
CA ILE A 281 1.45 26.09 9.34
C ILE A 281 2.95 25.97 9.08
N THR A 282 3.71 25.60 10.09
CA THR A 282 5.13 25.28 9.93
C THR A 282 5.32 23.98 9.16
N VAL A 283 6.22 23.99 8.15
CA VAL A 283 6.55 22.76 7.40
C VAL A 283 7.10 21.70 8.35
N PRO A 284 6.40 20.56 8.51
CA PRO A 284 6.84 19.55 9.46
C PRO A 284 8.12 18.87 8.99
N GLN A 285 9.06 18.69 9.91
CA GLN A 285 10.20 17.80 9.70
C GLN A 285 9.76 16.37 9.97
N LEU A 286 10.20 15.43 9.13
CA LEU A 286 9.88 14.02 9.22
C LEU A 286 11.16 13.21 9.44
N ARG A 287 11.16 12.38 10.45
CA ARG A 287 12.20 11.37 10.60
C ARG A 287 11.92 10.22 9.62
N PRO A 288 12.93 9.46 9.19
CA PRO A 288 12.72 8.32 8.29
C PRO A 288 11.67 7.32 8.81
N GLU A 289 11.67 7.05 10.12
CA GLU A 289 10.71 6.16 10.76
C GLU A 289 9.28 6.72 10.72
N GLU A 290 9.13 8.03 10.87
CA GLU A 290 7.83 8.71 10.75
C GLU A 290 7.31 8.64 9.30
N MET A 291 8.19 8.76 8.31
CA MET A 291 7.82 8.60 6.91
C MET A 291 7.37 7.16 6.61
N VAL A 292 8.06 6.15 7.16
CA VAL A 292 7.66 4.74 7.05
C VAL A 292 6.28 4.51 7.65
N ASP A 293 6.00 5.05 8.84
CA ASP A 293 4.70 4.96 9.50
C ASP A 293 3.60 5.66 8.67
N LEU A 294 3.87 6.85 8.11
CA LEU A 294 2.95 7.56 7.22
C LEU A 294 2.66 6.76 5.95
N VAL A 295 3.67 6.19 5.30
CA VAL A 295 3.51 5.33 4.13
C VAL A 295 2.67 4.10 4.46
N ALA A 296 2.90 3.46 5.62
CA ALA A 296 2.09 2.34 6.07
C ALA A 296 0.61 2.74 6.28
N TYR A 297 0.36 3.93 6.81
CA TYR A 297 -1.00 4.46 6.94
C TYR A 297 -1.64 4.70 5.57
N LEU A 298 -0.96 5.39 4.65
CA LEU A 298 -1.47 5.64 3.30
C LEU A 298 -1.74 4.34 2.55
N ALA A 299 -0.88 3.32 2.70
CA ALA A 299 -1.14 1.98 2.16
C ALA A 299 -2.43 1.37 2.72
N SER A 300 -2.65 1.52 4.04
CA SER A 300 -3.84 0.95 4.72
C SER A 300 -5.16 1.60 4.28
N VAL A 301 -5.13 2.83 3.80
CA VAL A 301 -6.33 3.56 3.34
C VAL A 301 -6.54 3.49 1.83
N GLY A 302 -5.64 2.81 1.10
CA GLY A 302 -5.78 2.54 -0.33
C GLY A 302 -5.05 3.53 -1.25
N TYR A 303 -4.19 4.41 -0.74
CA TYR A 303 -3.42 5.36 -1.56
C TYR A 303 -2.62 4.69 -2.69
N PHE A 304 -2.13 3.50 -2.45
CA PHE A 304 -1.33 2.72 -3.38
C PHE A 304 -2.12 1.64 -4.13
N ALA A 305 -3.46 1.60 -3.93
CA ALA A 305 -4.35 0.68 -4.62
C ALA A 305 -5.08 1.38 -5.76
N GLY A 306 -5.00 0.83 -6.98
CA GLY A 306 -5.79 1.28 -8.12
C GLY A 306 -7.24 0.75 -8.06
N SER A 307 -8.09 1.32 -8.88
CA SER A 307 -9.47 0.85 -9.07
C SER A 307 -9.58 -0.04 -10.31
N GLY A 308 -10.31 -1.17 -10.20
CA GLY A 308 -10.73 -1.98 -11.34
C GLY A 308 -12.13 -1.58 -11.83
N ASN A 309 -12.52 -2.12 -12.98
CA ASN A 309 -13.85 -1.96 -13.56
C ASN A 309 -14.77 -3.12 -13.14
N PRO A 310 -15.78 -2.91 -12.27
CA PRO A 310 -16.63 -4.00 -11.77
C PRO A 310 -17.48 -4.67 -12.86
N ARG A 311 -17.79 -4.00 -13.97
CA ARG A 311 -18.51 -4.61 -15.09
C ARG A 311 -17.64 -5.63 -15.82
N GLN A 312 -16.38 -5.26 -16.12
CA GLN A 312 -15.41 -6.18 -16.69
C GLN A 312 -15.12 -7.33 -15.74
N GLY A 313 -15.04 -7.08 -14.42
CA GLY A 313 -14.93 -8.12 -13.41
C GLY A 313 -16.10 -9.10 -13.40
N GLN A 314 -17.32 -8.64 -13.62
CA GLN A 314 -18.49 -9.50 -13.79
C GLN A 314 -18.40 -10.36 -15.06
N GLU A 315 -17.93 -9.83 -16.17
CA GLU A 315 -17.71 -10.58 -17.40
C GLU A 315 -16.64 -11.66 -17.21
N LEU A 316 -15.57 -11.35 -16.49
CA LEU A 316 -14.47 -12.27 -16.20
C LEU A 316 -14.93 -13.54 -15.47
N ILE A 317 -15.85 -13.46 -14.51
CA ILE A 317 -16.32 -14.65 -13.79
C ILE A 317 -17.01 -15.66 -14.72
N THR A 318 -17.61 -15.19 -15.81
CA THR A 318 -18.18 -16.03 -16.86
C THR A 318 -17.07 -16.60 -17.75
N HIS A 319 -16.24 -15.74 -18.32
CA HIS A 319 -15.21 -16.13 -19.28
C HIS A 319 -14.09 -16.99 -18.68
N LYS A 320 -13.74 -16.76 -17.41
CA LYS A 320 -12.72 -17.54 -16.68
C LYS A 320 -13.31 -18.80 -16.03
N GLY A 321 -14.59 -19.13 -16.28
CA GLY A 321 -15.21 -20.38 -15.86
C GLY A 321 -15.59 -20.46 -14.38
N CYS A 322 -15.59 -19.36 -13.63
CA CYS A 322 -15.96 -19.35 -12.20
C CYS A 322 -17.40 -19.84 -11.99
N LEU A 323 -18.30 -19.53 -12.93
CA LEU A 323 -19.71 -19.93 -12.88
C LEU A 323 -19.94 -21.42 -13.18
N SER A 324 -18.91 -22.18 -13.52
CA SER A 324 -19.04 -23.65 -13.59
C SER A 324 -19.26 -24.30 -12.21
N CYS A 325 -18.77 -23.62 -11.15
CA CYS A 325 -18.92 -24.03 -9.76
C CYS A 325 -19.80 -23.11 -8.95
N HIS A 326 -19.63 -21.78 -9.12
CA HIS A 326 -20.38 -20.76 -8.42
C HIS A 326 -21.66 -20.35 -9.15
N ALA A 327 -22.67 -19.91 -8.41
CA ALA A 327 -23.77 -19.14 -8.95
C ALA A 327 -23.52 -17.63 -8.78
N LEU A 328 -24.17 -16.83 -9.60
CA LEU A 328 -24.34 -15.38 -9.43
C LEU A 328 -25.86 -15.10 -9.46
N SER A 329 -26.44 -14.66 -8.36
CA SER A 329 -27.89 -14.45 -8.22
C SER A 329 -28.72 -15.70 -8.59
N GLY A 330 -28.26 -16.86 -8.19
CA GLY A 330 -28.91 -18.14 -8.46
C GLY A 330 -28.67 -18.72 -9.85
N GLN A 331 -27.96 -18.04 -10.73
CA GLN A 331 -27.61 -18.52 -12.06
C GLN A 331 -26.16 -19.03 -12.11
N GLY A 332 -25.94 -20.24 -12.60
CA GLY A 332 -24.63 -20.88 -12.70
C GLY A 332 -24.54 -22.19 -11.94
N GLY A 333 -23.32 -22.52 -11.50
CA GLY A 333 -23.03 -23.77 -10.78
C GLY A 333 -23.55 -23.76 -9.34
N THR A 334 -23.84 -24.97 -8.85
CA THR A 334 -24.36 -25.22 -7.49
C THR A 334 -23.35 -25.89 -6.58
N ARG A 335 -22.12 -26.14 -7.07
CA ARG A 335 -21.06 -26.84 -6.32
C ARG A 335 -20.41 -25.94 -5.26
N ALA A 336 -20.48 -24.64 -5.45
CA ALA A 336 -19.93 -23.64 -4.55
C ALA A 336 -20.98 -22.57 -4.19
N ARG A 337 -20.65 -21.74 -3.18
CA ARG A 337 -21.55 -20.68 -2.72
C ARG A 337 -21.86 -19.71 -3.84
N ASP A 338 -23.10 -19.23 -3.91
CA ASP A 338 -23.49 -18.09 -4.74
C ASP A 338 -22.68 -16.84 -4.35
N LEU A 339 -22.05 -16.22 -5.35
CA LEU A 339 -21.12 -15.09 -5.15
C LEU A 339 -21.82 -13.89 -4.52
N VAL A 340 -23.10 -13.63 -4.79
CA VAL A 340 -23.84 -12.55 -4.11
C VAL A 340 -24.08 -12.84 -2.63
N LYS A 341 -23.92 -14.07 -2.19
CA LYS A 341 -24.01 -14.46 -0.76
C LYS A 341 -22.63 -14.53 -0.09
N ALA A 342 -21.54 -14.23 -0.83
CA ALA A 342 -20.22 -14.16 -0.25
C ALA A 342 -20.16 -13.05 0.79
N ARG A 343 -19.41 -13.26 1.85
CA ARG A 343 -19.21 -12.30 2.94
C ARG A 343 -17.72 -12.08 3.15
N GLY A 344 -17.37 -10.90 3.72
CA GLY A 344 -15.99 -10.59 4.04
C GLY A 344 -15.13 -10.33 2.80
N LEU A 345 -15.71 -9.76 1.73
CA LEU A 345 -15.01 -9.34 0.52
C LEU A 345 -14.94 -7.79 0.42
N ASP A 346 -15.04 -7.12 1.56
CA ASP A 346 -15.17 -5.67 1.69
C ASP A 346 -13.83 -4.91 1.59
N SER A 347 -12.74 -5.61 1.41
CA SER A 347 -11.41 -5.01 1.22
C SER A 347 -10.57 -5.84 0.25
N PRO A 348 -9.57 -5.21 -0.41
CA PRO A 348 -8.62 -5.93 -1.25
C PRO A 348 -7.93 -7.09 -0.53
N ALA A 349 -7.50 -6.88 0.71
CA ALA A 349 -6.88 -7.92 1.52
C ALA A 349 -7.82 -9.10 1.79
N ALA A 350 -9.11 -8.82 2.00
CA ALA A 350 -10.12 -9.85 2.21
C ALA A 350 -10.35 -10.69 0.94
N VAL A 351 -10.39 -10.05 -0.23
CA VAL A 351 -10.51 -10.77 -1.51
C VAL A 351 -9.28 -11.66 -1.76
N ILE A 352 -8.06 -11.14 -1.54
CA ILE A 352 -6.84 -11.94 -1.69
C ILE A 352 -6.83 -13.12 -0.72
N ALA A 353 -7.21 -12.89 0.54
CA ALA A 353 -7.32 -13.98 1.53
C ALA A 353 -8.31 -15.05 1.07
N ALA A 354 -9.47 -14.65 0.55
CA ALA A 354 -10.47 -15.56 0.01
C ALA A 354 -9.92 -16.35 -1.17
N LEU A 355 -9.23 -15.69 -2.11
CA LEU A 355 -8.61 -16.34 -3.27
C LEU A 355 -7.49 -17.30 -2.84
N TRP A 356 -6.63 -16.93 -1.90
CA TRP A 356 -5.60 -17.80 -1.34
C TRP A 356 -6.21 -19.06 -0.69
N ASN A 357 -7.22 -18.87 0.14
CA ASN A 357 -7.87 -19.96 0.86
C ASN A 357 -8.75 -20.81 -0.05
N HIS A 358 -9.04 -20.35 -1.27
CA HIS A 358 -9.95 -21.02 -2.22
C HIS A 358 -9.52 -22.45 -2.55
N LEU A 359 -8.23 -22.69 -2.73
CA LEU A 359 -7.70 -24.03 -3.04
C LEU A 359 -7.93 -25.07 -1.92
N THR A 360 -8.15 -24.64 -0.65
CA THR A 360 -8.50 -25.60 0.41
C THR A 360 -9.88 -26.23 0.20
N ALA A 361 -10.76 -25.50 -0.50
CA ALA A 361 -12.11 -25.98 -0.84
C ALA A 361 -12.12 -26.84 -2.11
N VAL A 362 -11.05 -26.80 -2.92
CA VAL A 362 -10.91 -27.55 -4.19
C VAL A 362 -9.75 -28.52 -4.04
N GLU A 363 -9.95 -29.60 -3.26
CA GLU A 363 -8.90 -30.62 -3.05
C GLU A 363 -8.53 -31.35 -4.35
N PRO A 364 -7.22 -31.69 -4.53
CA PRO A 364 -6.77 -32.54 -5.61
C PRO A 364 -7.49 -33.88 -5.56
N GLY A 365 -8.18 -34.26 -6.66
CA GLY A 365 -8.94 -35.49 -6.76
C GLY A 365 -10.43 -35.36 -6.50
N SER A 366 -10.95 -34.20 -6.08
CA SER A 366 -12.39 -33.96 -6.10
C SER A 366 -12.87 -33.82 -7.56
N ALA A 367 -14.06 -34.35 -7.89
CA ALA A 367 -14.72 -34.21 -9.20
C ALA A 367 -15.02 -32.73 -9.59
N ALA A 368 -14.57 -31.78 -8.78
CA ALA A 368 -14.80 -30.35 -8.88
C ALA A 368 -13.59 -29.54 -9.40
N GLN A 369 -12.47 -30.21 -9.77
CA GLN A 369 -11.34 -29.48 -10.35
C GLN A 369 -11.70 -28.91 -11.73
N PRO A 370 -11.47 -27.61 -11.98
CA PRO A 370 -11.51 -27.10 -13.33
C PRO A 370 -10.44 -27.82 -14.16
N THR A 371 -10.75 -28.12 -15.41
CA THR A 371 -9.83 -28.77 -16.37
C THR A 371 -8.54 -27.96 -16.56
N ALA A 372 -8.56 -26.64 -16.28
CA ALA A 372 -7.40 -25.76 -16.23
C ALA A 372 -7.65 -24.67 -15.17
N TRP A 373 -6.59 -24.35 -14.41
CA TRP A 373 -6.63 -23.25 -13.46
C TRP A 373 -6.70 -21.91 -14.21
N PRO A 374 -7.71 -21.06 -13.96
CA PRO A 374 -7.88 -19.82 -14.70
C PRO A 374 -6.75 -18.84 -14.36
N GLN A 375 -6.04 -18.40 -15.39
CA GLN A 375 -4.98 -17.38 -15.25
C GLN A 375 -5.60 -15.99 -15.31
N LEU A 376 -5.11 -15.06 -14.47
CA LEU A 376 -5.54 -13.67 -14.40
C LEU A 376 -4.33 -12.74 -14.59
N SER A 377 -4.45 -11.78 -15.50
CA SER A 377 -3.52 -10.64 -15.56
C SER A 377 -3.83 -9.64 -14.43
N ALA A 378 -2.92 -8.70 -14.17
CA ALA A 378 -3.12 -7.67 -13.15
C ALA A 378 -4.36 -6.79 -13.41
N PRO A 379 -4.64 -6.31 -14.64
CA PRO A 379 -5.89 -5.61 -14.93
C PRO A 379 -7.14 -6.47 -14.68
N GLU A 380 -7.15 -7.71 -15.12
CA GLU A 380 -8.25 -8.63 -14.86
C GLU A 380 -8.45 -8.91 -13.36
N MET A 381 -7.36 -8.98 -12.59
CA MET A 381 -7.42 -9.10 -11.13
C MET A 381 -8.01 -7.84 -10.49
N ALA A 382 -7.64 -6.65 -10.96
CA ALA A 382 -8.22 -5.39 -10.50
C ALA A 382 -9.73 -5.35 -10.74
N ASP A 383 -10.16 -5.71 -11.95
CA ASP A 383 -11.57 -5.73 -12.35
C ASP A 383 -12.37 -6.76 -11.52
N LEU A 384 -11.82 -7.98 -11.37
CA LEU A 384 -12.43 -9.02 -10.55
C LEU A 384 -12.59 -8.58 -9.08
N MET A 385 -11.55 -7.96 -8.51
CA MET A 385 -11.59 -7.48 -7.13
C MET A 385 -12.62 -6.37 -6.95
N ALA A 386 -12.70 -5.41 -7.88
CA ALA A 386 -13.70 -4.35 -7.85
C ALA A 386 -15.14 -4.92 -7.92
N PHE A 387 -15.37 -5.92 -8.74
CA PHE A 387 -16.65 -6.61 -8.81
C PHE A 387 -17.00 -7.33 -7.50
N LEU A 388 -16.09 -8.14 -6.97
CA LEU A 388 -16.33 -8.91 -5.75
C LEU A 388 -16.56 -8.01 -4.52
N GLN A 389 -15.84 -6.90 -4.43
CA GLN A 389 -16.05 -5.92 -3.36
C GLN A 389 -17.43 -5.26 -3.46
N GLY A 390 -17.84 -4.88 -4.67
CA GLY A 390 -19.18 -4.32 -4.90
C GLY A 390 -20.33 -5.25 -4.48
N LEU A 391 -20.15 -6.58 -4.60
CA LEU A 391 -21.12 -7.55 -4.07
C LEU A 391 -21.21 -7.49 -2.54
N GLY A 392 -20.12 -7.19 -1.84
CA GLY A 392 -20.06 -7.07 -0.39
C GLY A 392 -20.73 -5.78 0.15
N GLU A 393 -20.66 -4.70 -0.62
CA GLU A 393 -21.21 -3.39 -0.24
C GLU A 393 -22.74 -3.31 -0.42
N GLY A 394 -23.28 -3.94 -1.43
CA GLY A 394 -24.73 -3.95 -1.70
C GLY A 394 -25.60 -4.71 -0.69
N GLN A 395 -24.98 -5.24 0.38
CA GLN A 395 -25.65 -6.06 1.40
C GLN A 395 -25.59 -5.45 2.81
N ARG A 396 -25.17 -4.18 2.94
CA ARG A 396 -25.18 -3.41 4.19
C ARG A 396 -26.44 -2.58 4.35
#